data_f16b41fbe2d3f47876c3a3d543d97ade
#
_entry.id   f16b41fbe2d3f47876c3a3d543d97ade
#
_cell.length_a   1.000
_cell.length_b   1.000
_cell.length_c   1.000
_cell.angle_alpha   90.00
_cell.angle_beta   90.00
_cell.angle_gamma   90.00
#
_symmetry.space_group_name_H-M   'P 1'
#
loop_
_entity.id
_entity.type
_entity.pdbx_description
1 polymer ?
#
loop_
_entity_poly.entity_id
_entity_poly.type
_entity_poly.pdbx_seq_one_letter_code
_entity_poly.pdbx_strand_id
1 'polypeptide(L)'
;MYEKKDIEEIKKTLGDNLVTLAEYNNGDETRCLAICNNLDFKTLTDLKKVDIIPMVFTIDEIKNATDVFPVEFLNIKKHYKLLYGEDILKDIEVSKEDLKRQLEFEFRSKLIHLRQAYIKSEGDDLEDIILNAVPTLAPIIGALMYIKDVNVKYNPDLVKMMVGIDTRIVMDIYKIRTGKAKFEGDKSKYIERLINILTQVGDIVENMDVSCC
;
A
#
# COMPACT_ATOMS: atom_id res chain seq x y z
N MET A 1 -5.10 -6.78 15.19
CA MET A 1 -4.95 -5.92 16.41
C MET A 1 -3.95 -6.63 17.31
N TYR A 2 -2.88 -5.96 17.69
CA TYR A 2 -1.82 -6.53 18.53
C TYR A 2 -2.26 -6.62 19.99
N GLU A 3 -1.79 -7.66 20.68
CA GLU A 3 -2.10 -7.86 22.10
C GLU A 3 -1.24 -6.95 22.98
N LYS A 4 -1.69 -6.69 24.22
CA LYS A 4 -0.90 -5.88 25.16
C LYS A 4 0.50 -6.45 25.42
N LYS A 5 0.62 -7.79 25.41
CA LYS A 5 1.91 -8.48 25.57
C LYS A 5 2.90 -8.08 24.48
N ASP A 6 2.47 -8.09 23.23
CA ASP A 6 3.33 -7.78 22.08
C ASP A 6 3.83 -6.33 22.14
N ILE A 7 2.94 -5.41 22.52
CA ILE A 7 3.27 -3.99 22.69
C ILE A 7 4.32 -3.81 23.80
N GLU A 8 4.14 -4.47 24.95
CA GLU A 8 5.07 -4.37 26.08
C GLU A 8 6.44 -5.02 25.77
N GLU A 9 6.46 -6.08 24.98
CA GLU A 9 7.72 -6.70 24.53
C GLU A 9 8.53 -5.75 23.62
N ILE A 10 7.89 -5.12 22.63
CA ILE A 10 8.54 -4.13 21.77
C ILE A 10 9.03 -2.93 22.60
N LYS A 11 8.20 -2.39 23.50
CA LYS A 11 8.57 -1.29 24.39
C LYS A 11 9.77 -1.63 25.24
N LYS A 12 9.81 -2.83 25.84
CA LYS A 12 10.94 -3.28 26.65
C LYS A 12 12.22 -3.44 25.83
N THR A 13 12.10 -3.93 24.60
CA THR A 13 13.24 -4.16 23.70
C THR A 13 13.85 -2.85 23.23
N LEU A 14 13.04 -1.86 22.89
CA LEU A 14 13.49 -0.58 22.37
C LEU A 14 13.77 0.46 23.48
N GLY A 15 13.12 0.32 24.64
CA GLY A 15 13.31 1.20 25.80
C GLY A 15 13.11 2.67 25.46
N ASP A 16 14.02 3.52 25.96
CA ASP A 16 14.00 4.99 25.75
C ASP A 16 14.29 5.40 24.29
N ASN A 17 14.71 4.46 23.45
CA ASN A 17 14.91 4.70 22.03
C ASN A 17 13.59 4.74 21.25
N LEU A 18 12.51 4.14 21.78
CA LEU A 18 11.19 4.11 21.15
C LEU A 18 10.46 5.44 21.36
N VAL A 19 10.14 6.11 20.27
CA VAL A 19 9.39 7.39 20.27
C VAL A 19 7.92 7.15 20.00
N THR A 20 7.61 6.38 18.95
CA THR A 20 6.24 6.10 18.52
C THR A 20 6.08 4.61 18.24
N LEU A 21 5.00 4.01 18.71
CA LEU A 21 4.56 2.70 18.29
C LEU A 21 3.12 2.81 17.78
N ALA A 22 2.87 2.30 16.58
CA ALA A 22 1.56 2.33 15.95
C ALA A 22 1.24 1.00 15.26
N GLU A 23 -0.04 0.71 15.11
CA GLU A 23 -0.53 -0.29 14.16
C GLU A 23 -1.18 0.42 12.98
N TYR A 24 -1.04 -0.14 11.77
CA TYR A 24 -1.76 0.36 10.60
C TYR A 24 -2.25 -0.80 9.73
N ASN A 25 -3.34 -0.54 9.00
CA ASN A 25 -3.91 -1.52 8.09
C ASN A 25 -3.33 -1.33 6.69
N ASN A 26 -2.73 -2.38 6.14
CA ASN A 26 -2.20 -2.41 4.78
C ASN A 26 -3.06 -3.32 3.88
N GLY A 27 -4.36 -3.06 3.85
CA GLY A 27 -5.32 -3.86 3.09
C GLY A 27 -5.67 -5.16 3.79
N ASP A 28 -4.91 -6.22 3.53
CA ASP A 28 -5.19 -7.58 4.06
C ASP A 28 -4.61 -7.80 5.46
N GLU A 29 -3.63 -7.00 5.89
CA GLU A 29 -2.87 -7.22 7.10
C GLU A 29 -2.80 -5.98 7.98
N THR A 30 -2.85 -6.21 9.30
CA THR A 30 -2.46 -5.18 10.26
C THR A 30 -0.96 -5.31 10.51
N ARG A 31 -0.21 -4.22 10.31
CA ARG A 31 1.24 -4.14 10.51
C ARG A 31 1.58 -3.26 11.68
N CYS A 32 2.67 -3.60 12.35
CA CYS A 32 3.24 -2.81 13.43
C CYS A 32 4.32 -1.87 12.89
N LEU A 33 4.34 -0.63 13.37
CA LEU A 33 5.30 0.40 13.02
C LEU A 33 5.92 0.97 14.29
N ALA A 34 7.25 1.02 14.37
CA ALA A 34 7.98 1.68 15.44
C ALA A 34 8.87 2.81 14.88
N ILE A 35 8.82 3.97 15.52
CA ILE A 35 9.71 5.10 15.22
C ILE A 35 10.65 5.26 16.41
N CYS A 36 11.93 5.30 16.13
CA CYS A 36 13.01 5.35 17.11
C CYS A 36 13.85 6.62 16.95
N ASN A 37 14.54 7.01 18.01
CA ASN A 37 15.54 8.08 17.93
C ASN A 37 16.74 7.68 17.08
N ASN A 38 17.16 6.42 17.19
CA ASN A 38 18.29 5.85 16.45
C ASN A 38 18.08 4.37 16.13
N LEU A 39 18.63 3.90 15.01
CA LEU A 39 18.60 2.50 14.58
C LEU A 39 20.03 2.02 14.30
N ASP A 40 20.67 1.49 15.33
CA ASP A 40 21.94 0.79 15.18
C ASP A 40 21.73 -0.72 14.92
N PHE A 41 22.80 -1.41 14.54
CA PHE A 41 22.74 -2.85 14.25
C PHE A 41 22.38 -3.68 15.50
N LYS A 42 22.70 -3.20 16.69
CA LYS A 42 22.31 -3.85 17.96
C LYS A 42 20.80 -3.79 18.14
N THR A 43 20.19 -2.63 17.95
CA THR A 43 18.73 -2.44 18.01
C THR A 43 18.03 -3.40 17.05
N LEU A 44 18.51 -3.52 15.80
CA LEU A 44 17.95 -4.45 14.82
C LEU A 44 18.11 -5.93 15.26
N THR A 45 19.25 -6.26 15.90
CA THR A 45 19.50 -7.62 16.42
C THR A 45 18.57 -7.95 17.60
N ASP A 46 18.30 -6.98 18.46
CA ASP A 46 17.40 -7.16 19.59
C ASP A 46 15.94 -7.31 19.12
N LEU A 47 15.52 -6.59 18.09
CA LEU A 47 14.20 -6.72 17.46
C LEU A 47 13.97 -8.10 16.81
N LYS A 48 15.01 -8.83 16.42
CA LYS A 48 14.85 -10.22 15.94
C LYS A 48 14.32 -11.20 16.98
N LYS A 49 14.32 -10.81 18.24
CA LYS A 49 13.93 -11.67 19.37
C LYS A 49 12.47 -11.49 19.77
N VAL A 50 11.80 -10.45 19.24
CA VAL A 50 10.39 -10.20 19.54
C VAL A 50 9.50 -11.02 18.63
N ASP A 51 8.34 -11.44 19.14
CA ASP A 51 7.38 -12.27 18.39
C ASP A 51 6.80 -11.50 17.19
N ILE A 52 6.60 -10.20 17.34
CA ILE A 52 6.08 -9.31 16.29
C ILE A 52 7.15 -8.31 15.90
N ILE A 53 7.71 -8.48 14.72
CA ILE A 53 8.74 -7.60 14.18
C ILE A 53 8.06 -6.35 13.56
N PRO A 54 8.24 -5.16 14.16
CA PRO A 54 7.69 -3.93 13.58
C PRO A 54 8.49 -3.50 12.34
N MET A 55 7.85 -2.78 11.44
CA MET A 55 8.55 -1.91 10.49
C MET A 55 9.18 -0.78 11.29
N VAL A 56 10.47 -0.54 11.14
CA VAL A 56 11.19 0.43 11.97
C VAL A 56 11.75 1.58 11.14
N PHE A 57 11.62 2.78 11.69
CA PHE A 57 12.18 4.01 11.12
C PHE A 57 12.79 4.85 12.23
N THR A 58 13.73 5.70 11.87
CA THR A 58 14.11 6.85 12.68
C THR A 58 13.16 8.04 12.42
N ILE A 59 13.18 9.04 13.31
CA ILE A 59 12.42 10.28 13.12
C ILE A 59 12.85 10.98 11.82
N ASP A 60 14.16 10.98 11.54
CA ASP A 60 14.71 11.64 10.35
C ASP A 60 14.32 10.90 9.06
N GLU A 61 14.29 9.56 9.08
CA GLU A 61 13.82 8.77 7.95
C GLU A 61 12.34 9.04 7.65
N ILE A 62 11.49 9.12 8.68
CA ILE A 62 10.07 9.46 8.49
C ILE A 62 9.92 10.84 7.83
N LYS A 63 10.67 11.84 8.29
CA LYS A 63 10.60 13.20 7.74
C LYS A 63 11.10 13.31 6.30
N ASN A 64 12.10 12.49 5.94
CA ASN A 64 12.79 12.57 4.66
C ASN A 64 12.35 11.50 3.65
N ALA A 65 11.40 10.62 3.99
CA ALA A 65 10.98 9.53 3.13
C ALA A 65 9.58 9.74 2.50
N THR A 66 8.87 10.80 2.87
CA THR A 66 7.50 11.06 2.39
C THR A 66 7.45 11.40 0.90
N ASP A 67 8.52 11.94 0.35
CA ASP A 67 8.67 12.24 -1.08
C ASP A 67 9.10 11.01 -1.89
N VAL A 68 9.74 10.03 -1.23
CA VAL A 68 10.23 8.78 -1.86
C VAL A 68 9.16 7.70 -1.86
N PHE A 69 8.41 7.57 -0.77
CA PHE A 69 7.37 6.55 -0.57
C PHE A 69 6.00 7.16 -0.23
N PRO A 70 5.51 8.15 -1.01
CA PRO A 70 4.31 8.91 -0.65
C PRO A 70 3.04 8.04 -0.58
N VAL A 71 2.93 6.95 -1.35
CA VAL A 71 1.77 6.05 -1.30
C VAL A 71 1.73 5.29 0.03
N GLU A 72 2.86 4.78 0.50
CA GLU A 72 3.00 4.08 1.78
C GLU A 72 2.67 5.00 2.94
N PHE A 73 3.28 6.20 2.96
CA PHE A 73 3.04 7.16 4.05
C PHE A 73 1.61 7.70 4.04
N LEU A 74 1.00 7.89 2.88
CA LEU A 74 -0.43 8.21 2.79
C LEU A 74 -1.30 7.10 3.37
N ASN A 75 -0.99 5.83 3.07
CA ASN A 75 -1.72 4.69 3.59
C ASN A 75 -1.56 4.57 5.10
N ILE A 76 -0.34 4.72 5.63
CA ILE A 76 -0.07 4.75 7.06
C ILE A 76 -0.89 5.86 7.71
N LYS A 77 -0.75 7.11 7.26
CA LYS A 77 -1.46 8.28 7.80
C LYS A 77 -2.97 8.11 7.86
N LYS A 78 -3.57 7.44 6.87
CA LYS A 78 -5.02 7.22 6.82
C LYS A 78 -5.52 6.10 7.72
N HIS A 79 -4.68 5.12 8.04
CA HIS A 79 -5.14 3.87 8.62
C HIS A 79 -4.37 3.47 9.89
N TYR A 80 -3.53 4.37 10.45
CA TYR A 80 -2.82 4.05 11.68
C TYR A 80 -3.67 4.28 12.92
N LYS A 81 -3.26 3.59 13.97
CA LYS A 81 -3.71 3.80 15.33
C LYS A 81 -2.49 3.82 16.24
N LEU A 82 -2.34 4.91 16.97
CA LEU A 82 -1.28 5.05 17.97
C LEU A 82 -1.47 4.03 19.09
N LEU A 83 -0.40 3.29 19.41
CA LEU A 83 -0.37 2.32 20.50
C LEU A 83 0.44 2.82 21.70
N TYR A 84 1.52 3.59 21.44
CA TYR A 84 2.37 4.14 22.50
C TYR A 84 3.20 5.32 21.98
N GLY A 85 3.53 6.23 22.89
CA GLY A 85 4.49 7.31 22.69
C GLY A 85 3.91 8.57 22.03
N GLU A 86 4.78 9.34 21.40
CA GLU A 86 4.43 10.58 20.71
C GLU A 86 3.81 10.27 19.34
N ASP A 87 2.78 11.05 18.96
CA ASP A 87 2.12 10.89 17.67
C ASP A 87 2.83 11.70 16.57
N ILE A 88 3.96 11.19 16.09
CA ILE A 88 4.70 11.82 14.98
C ILE A 88 3.95 11.63 13.65
N LEU A 89 3.17 10.57 13.51
CA LEU A 89 2.50 10.23 12.25
C LEU A 89 1.42 11.25 11.84
N LYS A 90 0.84 11.97 12.82
CA LYS A 90 -0.17 13.01 12.54
C LYS A 90 0.38 14.16 11.71
N ASP A 91 1.68 14.47 11.87
CA ASP A 91 2.34 15.63 11.27
C ASP A 91 2.98 15.28 9.89
N ILE A 92 2.86 14.03 9.43
CA ILE A 92 3.33 13.63 8.10
C ILE A 92 2.52 14.35 7.04
N GLU A 93 3.21 15.01 6.12
CA GLU A 93 2.63 15.59 4.92
C GLU A 93 3.08 14.81 3.69
N VAL A 94 2.14 14.54 2.80
CA VAL A 94 2.38 13.84 1.54
C VAL A 94 1.90 14.73 0.41
N SER A 95 2.81 15.15 -0.46
CA SER A 95 2.49 16.02 -1.57
C SER A 95 1.77 15.28 -2.71
N LYS A 96 0.84 15.94 -3.38
CA LYS A 96 0.16 15.38 -4.55
C LYS A 96 1.12 15.17 -5.74
N GLU A 97 2.16 15.99 -5.84
CA GLU A 97 3.18 15.85 -6.89
C GLU A 97 4.01 14.58 -6.71
N ASP A 98 4.44 14.30 -5.47
CA ASP A 98 5.19 13.08 -5.16
C ASP A 98 4.32 11.84 -5.35
N LEU A 99 3.05 11.90 -4.91
CA LEU A 99 2.07 10.85 -5.19
C LEU A 99 1.90 10.61 -6.69
N LYS A 100 1.73 11.66 -7.49
CA LYS A 100 1.62 11.52 -8.94
C LYS A 100 2.84 10.81 -9.53
N ARG A 101 4.05 11.23 -9.14
CA ARG A 101 5.32 10.66 -9.63
C ARG A 101 5.42 9.17 -9.28
N GLN A 102 5.14 8.79 -8.02
CA GLN A 102 5.14 7.40 -7.62
C GLN A 102 4.04 6.59 -8.33
N LEU A 103 2.84 7.12 -8.45
CA LEU A 103 1.74 6.44 -9.13
C LEU A 103 2.06 6.17 -10.60
N GLU A 104 2.65 7.12 -11.31
CA GLU A 104 3.07 6.93 -12.70
C GLU A 104 4.08 5.77 -12.81
N PHE A 105 5.10 5.76 -11.97
CA PHE A 105 6.07 4.68 -11.89
C PHE A 105 5.40 3.33 -11.58
N GLU A 106 4.54 3.29 -10.56
CA GLU A 106 3.89 2.07 -10.12
C GLU A 106 2.97 1.46 -11.19
N PHE A 107 2.12 2.29 -11.83
CA PHE A 107 1.21 1.77 -12.86
C PHE A 107 1.97 1.27 -14.09
N ARG A 108 2.99 2.00 -14.55
CA ARG A 108 3.80 1.57 -15.70
C ARG A 108 4.63 0.33 -15.38
N SER A 109 5.24 0.26 -14.20
CA SER A 109 6.01 -0.91 -13.75
C SER A 109 5.13 -2.15 -13.67
N LYS A 110 3.96 -2.04 -13.01
CA LYS A 110 3.00 -3.14 -12.90
C LYS A 110 2.47 -3.60 -14.26
N LEU A 111 2.22 -2.68 -15.18
CA LEU A 111 1.80 -3.00 -16.54
C LEU A 111 2.86 -3.83 -17.27
N ILE A 112 4.13 -3.42 -17.18
CA ILE A 112 5.24 -4.14 -17.81
C ILE A 112 5.38 -5.54 -17.19
N HIS A 113 5.37 -5.63 -15.85
CA HIS A 113 5.50 -6.90 -15.14
C HIS A 113 4.33 -7.85 -15.44
N LEU A 114 3.09 -7.34 -15.47
CA LEU A 114 1.92 -8.17 -15.79
C LEU A 114 1.98 -8.73 -17.21
N ARG A 115 2.38 -7.90 -18.19
CA ARG A 115 2.59 -8.36 -19.58
C ARG A 115 3.68 -9.42 -19.67
N GLN A 116 4.80 -9.22 -19.00
CA GLN A 116 5.91 -10.19 -18.96
C GLN A 116 5.50 -11.51 -18.30
N ALA A 117 4.79 -11.43 -17.17
CA ALA A 117 4.29 -12.60 -16.48
C ALA A 117 3.32 -13.40 -17.36
N TYR A 118 2.39 -12.70 -18.04
CA TYR A 118 1.45 -13.35 -18.95
C TYR A 118 2.13 -14.04 -20.14
N ILE A 119 3.12 -13.37 -20.78
CA ILE A 119 3.85 -13.95 -21.91
C ILE A 119 4.64 -15.20 -21.51
N LYS A 120 5.12 -15.27 -20.27
CA LYS A 120 5.93 -16.38 -19.75
C LYS A 120 5.08 -17.47 -19.09
N SER A 121 3.78 -17.23 -18.85
CA SER A 121 2.93 -18.15 -18.13
C SER A 121 2.62 -19.40 -18.96
N GLU A 122 2.60 -20.55 -18.28
CA GLU A 122 2.20 -21.84 -18.81
C GLU A 122 1.11 -22.45 -17.91
N GLY A 123 0.03 -22.97 -18.49
CA GLY A 123 -1.01 -23.71 -17.75
C GLY A 123 -1.68 -22.93 -16.62
N ASP A 124 -1.51 -23.40 -15.38
CA ASP A 124 -2.21 -22.88 -14.19
C ASP A 124 -1.59 -21.63 -13.59
N ASP A 125 -0.44 -21.15 -14.08
CA ASP A 125 0.26 -19.97 -13.56
C ASP A 125 -0.59 -18.68 -13.59
N LEU A 126 -1.62 -18.63 -14.46
CA LEU A 126 -2.49 -17.46 -14.60
C LEU A 126 -3.25 -17.11 -13.32
N GLU A 127 -3.65 -18.12 -12.51
CA GLU A 127 -4.34 -17.87 -11.24
C GLU A 127 -3.44 -17.08 -10.28
N ASP A 128 -2.22 -17.54 -10.10
CA ASP A 128 -1.25 -16.91 -9.21
C ASP A 128 -0.90 -15.49 -9.67
N ILE A 129 -0.72 -15.29 -10.96
CA ILE A 129 -0.46 -13.97 -11.55
C ILE A 129 -1.61 -13.02 -11.24
N ILE A 130 -2.87 -13.45 -11.46
CA ILE A 130 -4.06 -12.64 -11.20
C ILE A 130 -4.22 -12.32 -9.72
N LEU A 131 -4.11 -13.34 -8.86
CA LEU A 131 -4.30 -13.20 -7.42
C LEU A 131 -3.22 -12.31 -6.76
N ASN A 132 -1.99 -12.34 -7.28
CA ASN A 132 -0.89 -11.53 -6.78
C ASN A 132 -0.89 -10.07 -7.30
N ALA A 133 -1.63 -9.78 -8.37
CA ALA A 133 -1.74 -8.42 -8.89
C ALA A 133 -2.56 -7.48 -7.97
N VAL A 134 -3.60 -7.99 -7.31
CA VAL A 134 -4.61 -7.16 -6.62
C VAL A 134 -4.13 -6.48 -5.32
N PRO A 135 -3.40 -7.13 -4.41
CA PRO A 135 -2.97 -6.47 -3.16
C PRO A 135 -2.19 -5.19 -3.38
N THR A 136 -1.45 -5.13 -4.47
CA THR A 136 -0.62 -3.98 -4.81
C THR A 136 -1.38 -2.88 -5.57
N LEU A 137 -2.56 -3.17 -6.12
CA LEU A 137 -3.38 -2.20 -6.86
C LEU A 137 -4.26 -1.34 -5.93
N ALA A 138 -4.80 -1.90 -4.87
CA ALA A 138 -5.72 -1.17 -3.99
C ALA A 138 -5.09 0.09 -3.36
N PRO A 139 -3.87 0.06 -2.79
CA PRO A 139 -3.21 1.25 -2.27
C PRO A 139 -2.98 2.34 -3.33
N ILE A 140 -2.52 1.97 -4.53
CA ILE A 140 -2.24 2.94 -5.58
C ILE A 140 -3.51 3.55 -6.18
N ILE A 141 -4.61 2.79 -6.28
CA ILE A 141 -5.92 3.35 -6.64
C ILE A 141 -6.42 4.29 -5.52
N GLY A 142 -6.22 3.94 -4.26
CA GLY A 142 -6.54 4.80 -3.12
C GLY A 142 -5.77 6.12 -3.14
N ALA A 143 -4.50 6.10 -3.52
CA ALA A 143 -3.68 7.30 -3.68
C ALA A 143 -4.12 8.15 -4.88
N LEU A 144 -4.51 7.52 -6.01
CA LEU A 144 -5.10 8.21 -7.15
C LEU A 144 -6.39 8.95 -6.76
N MET A 145 -7.26 8.31 -5.99
CA MET A 145 -8.49 8.95 -5.50
C MET A 145 -8.18 10.12 -4.56
N TYR A 146 -7.14 10.01 -3.73
CA TYR A 146 -6.71 11.11 -2.87
C TYR A 146 -6.23 12.34 -3.65
N ILE A 147 -5.46 12.15 -4.74
CA ILE A 147 -5.07 13.26 -5.63
C ILE A 147 -6.30 13.98 -6.18
N LYS A 148 -7.39 13.26 -6.41
CA LYS A 148 -8.69 13.80 -6.86
C LYS A 148 -9.58 14.34 -5.72
N ASP A 149 -9.00 14.59 -4.53
CA ASP A 149 -9.70 15.07 -3.33
C ASP A 149 -10.82 14.14 -2.82
N VAL A 150 -10.75 12.86 -3.15
CA VAL A 150 -11.68 11.84 -2.72
C VAL A 150 -11.06 11.00 -1.60
N ASN A 151 -11.41 11.33 -0.36
CA ASN A 151 -10.89 10.63 0.81
C ASN A 151 -11.91 9.63 1.36
N VAL A 152 -12.15 8.57 0.60
CA VAL A 152 -13.09 7.50 0.97
C VAL A 152 -12.45 6.12 0.79
N LYS A 153 -13.05 5.13 1.43
CA LYS A 153 -12.67 3.73 1.21
C LYS A 153 -12.86 3.36 -0.28
N TYR A 154 -11.95 2.53 -0.80
CA TYR A 154 -12.01 2.07 -2.19
C TYR A 154 -13.42 1.58 -2.57
N ASN A 155 -13.96 2.18 -3.61
CA ASN A 155 -15.26 1.86 -4.19
C ASN A 155 -15.15 1.95 -5.72
N PRO A 156 -15.34 0.84 -6.47
CA PRO A 156 -15.23 0.82 -7.92
C PRO A 156 -16.16 1.79 -8.66
N ASP A 157 -17.35 2.02 -8.12
CA ASP A 157 -18.32 2.94 -8.75
C ASP A 157 -17.87 4.40 -8.62
N LEU A 158 -17.27 4.76 -7.47
CA LEU A 158 -16.65 6.08 -7.30
C LEU A 158 -15.43 6.24 -8.21
N VAL A 159 -14.57 5.22 -8.34
CA VAL A 159 -13.44 5.26 -9.28
C VAL A 159 -13.94 5.48 -10.69
N LYS A 160 -14.98 4.75 -11.13
CA LYS A 160 -15.59 4.92 -12.44
C LYS A 160 -16.16 6.33 -12.64
N MET A 161 -16.82 6.87 -11.64
CA MET A 161 -17.40 8.22 -11.70
C MET A 161 -16.32 9.31 -11.79
N MET A 162 -15.21 9.19 -11.04
CA MET A 162 -14.19 10.22 -10.92
C MET A 162 -13.12 10.17 -12.00
N VAL A 163 -12.78 8.99 -12.48
CA VAL A 163 -11.70 8.79 -13.46
C VAL A 163 -12.14 8.06 -14.73
N GLY A 164 -13.40 7.66 -14.83
CA GLY A 164 -13.96 7.00 -16.02
C GLY A 164 -13.58 5.52 -16.20
N ILE A 165 -12.86 4.91 -15.27
CA ILE A 165 -12.32 3.56 -15.39
C ILE A 165 -13.12 2.57 -14.54
N ASP A 166 -13.56 1.48 -15.15
CA ASP A 166 -14.23 0.39 -14.44
C ASP A 166 -13.23 -0.55 -13.77
N THR A 167 -13.07 -0.39 -12.45
CA THR A 167 -12.16 -1.20 -11.64
C THR A 167 -12.84 -2.35 -10.88
N ARG A 168 -14.10 -2.71 -11.21
CA ARG A 168 -14.84 -3.78 -10.52
C ARG A 168 -14.11 -5.12 -10.51
N ILE A 169 -13.36 -5.43 -11.57
CA ILE A 169 -12.54 -6.64 -11.66
C ILE A 169 -11.55 -6.77 -10.49
N VAL A 170 -11.03 -5.66 -9.96
CA VAL A 170 -10.12 -5.67 -8.79
C VAL A 170 -10.86 -6.22 -7.57
N MET A 171 -12.11 -5.82 -7.36
CA MET A 171 -12.95 -6.35 -6.27
C MET A 171 -13.33 -7.82 -6.49
N ASP A 172 -13.58 -8.22 -7.73
CA ASP A 172 -13.93 -9.60 -8.04
C ASP A 172 -12.73 -10.53 -7.78
N ILE A 173 -11.53 -10.14 -8.20
CA ILE A 173 -10.31 -10.89 -7.90
C ILE A 173 -10.03 -10.90 -6.38
N TYR A 174 -10.29 -9.80 -5.66
CA TYR A 174 -10.16 -9.76 -4.20
C TYR A 174 -11.10 -10.78 -3.52
N LYS A 175 -12.36 -10.90 -3.99
CA LYS A 175 -13.30 -11.91 -3.50
C LYS A 175 -12.80 -13.33 -3.77
N ILE A 176 -12.21 -13.58 -4.95
CA ILE A 176 -11.62 -14.88 -5.30
C ILE A 176 -10.46 -15.20 -4.37
N ARG A 177 -9.52 -14.25 -4.19
CA ARG A 177 -8.38 -14.38 -3.30
C ARG A 177 -8.77 -14.69 -1.85
N THR A 178 -9.88 -14.11 -1.37
CA THR A 178 -10.40 -14.34 0.00
C THR A 178 -11.36 -15.53 0.09
N GLY A 179 -11.50 -16.35 -0.95
CA GLY A 179 -12.34 -17.54 -0.97
C GLY A 179 -13.85 -17.24 -1.03
N LYS A 180 -14.25 -15.98 -1.26
CA LYS A 180 -15.66 -15.56 -1.35
C LYS A 180 -16.27 -15.71 -2.74
N ALA A 181 -15.44 -15.97 -3.76
CA ALA A 181 -15.84 -16.25 -5.12
C ALA A 181 -14.86 -17.23 -5.76
N LYS A 182 -15.15 -17.69 -6.99
CA LYS A 182 -14.27 -18.52 -7.81
C LYS A 182 -14.06 -17.85 -9.15
N PHE A 183 -12.99 -18.26 -9.86
CA PHE A 183 -12.80 -17.84 -11.24
C PHE A 183 -13.95 -18.33 -12.12
N GLU A 184 -14.45 -17.47 -12.98
CA GLU A 184 -15.50 -17.78 -13.94
C GLU A 184 -14.97 -17.59 -15.37
N GLY A 185 -15.10 -18.63 -16.18
CA GLY A 185 -14.69 -18.62 -17.58
C GLY A 185 -13.19 -18.57 -17.82
N ASP A 186 -12.79 -17.89 -18.90
CA ASP A 186 -11.40 -17.81 -19.34
C ASP A 186 -10.60 -16.83 -18.48
N LYS A 187 -9.56 -17.33 -17.81
CA LYS A 187 -8.66 -16.56 -16.95
C LYS A 187 -7.89 -15.47 -17.71
N SER A 188 -7.61 -15.67 -18.99
CA SER A 188 -6.95 -14.65 -19.83
C SER A 188 -7.73 -13.34 -19.89
N LYS A 189 -9.05 -13.38 -19.75
CA LYS A 189 -9.90 -12.17 -19.70
C LYS A 189 -9.69 -11.34 -18.45
N TYR A 190 -9.30 -11.94 -17.34
CA TYR A 190 -8.94 -11.21 -16.12
C TYR A 190 -7.63 -10.44 -16.35
N ILE A 191 -6.63 -11.08 -16.97
CA ILE A 191 -5.37 -10.42 -17.33
C ILE A 191 -5.60 -9.28 -18.32
N GLU A 192 -6.39 -9.50 -19.37
CA GLU A 192 -6.76 -8.46 -20.35
C GLU A 192 -7.37 -7.23 -19.67
N ARG A 193 -8.35 -7.44 -18.78
CA ARG A 193 -8.99 -6.34 -18.02
C ARG A 193 -8.01 -5.62 -17.09
N LEU A 194 -7.12 -6.34 -16.40
CA LEU A 194 -6.09 -5.73 -15.55
C LEU A 194 -5.11 -4.90 -16.38
N ILE A 195 -4.66 -5.40 -17.54
CA ILE A 195 -3.79 -4.66 -18.47
C ILE A 195 -4.49 -3.38 -18.95
N ASN A 196 -5.78 -3.47 -19.32
CA ASN A 196 -6.55 -2.31 -19.75
C ASN A 196 -6.68 -1.25 -18.65
N ILE A 197 -6.97 -1.66 -17.41
CA ILE A 197 -7.02 -0.73 -16.26
C ILE A 197 -5.66 -0.07 -16.06
N LEU A 198 -4.58 -0.84 -15.98
CA LEU A 198 -3.23 -0.29 -15.77
C LEU A 198 -2.82 0.68 -16.87
N THR A 199 -3.18 0.40 -18.13
CA THR A 199 -2.91 1.30 -19.25
C THR A 199 -3.70 2.60 -19.11
N GLN A 200 -5.03 2.52 -18.91
CA GLN A 200 -5.89 3.70 -18.82
C GLN A 200 -5.53 4.58 -17.61
N VAL A 201 -5.26 3.96 -16.45
CA VAL A 201 -4.87 4.72 -15.25
C VAL A 201 -3.50 5.36 -15.44
N GLY A 202 -2.54 4.66 -16.06
CA GLY A 202 -1.23 5.22 -16.38
C GLY A 202 -1.35 6.48 -17.23
N ASP A 203 -2.17 6.45 -18.29
CA ASP A 203 -2.41 7.60 -19.17
C ASP A 203 -3.10 8.76 -18.43
N ILE A 204 -4.05 8.48 -17.54
CA ILE A 204 -4.70 9.51 -16.72
C ILE A 204 -3.69 10.16 -15.76
N VAL A 205 -2.87 9.38 -15.06
CA VAL A 205 -1.89 9.92 -14.11
C VAL A 205 -0.86 10.79 -14.82
N GLU A 206 -0.35 10.36 -15.97
CA GLU A 206 0.60 11.14 -16.79
C GLU A 206 0.04 12.53 -17.12
N ASN A 207 -1.22 12.59 -17.58
CA ASN A 207 -1.86 13.81 -18.03
C ASN A 207 -2.55 14.62 -16.92
N MET A 208 -2.43 14.19 -15.66
CA MET A 208 -3.05 14.86 -14.52
C MET A 208 -2.26 16.10 -14.14
N ASP A 209 -2.94 17.26 -14.07
CA ASP A 209 -2.39 18.47 -13.47
C ASP A 209 -2.59 18.43 -11.95
N VAL A 210 -1.52 18.56 -11.18
CA VAL A 210 -1.51 18.59 -9.70
C VAL A 210 -0.91 19.90 -9.15
N SER A 211 -0.55 20.84 -10.03
CA SER A 211 0.15 22.09 -9.68
C SER A 211 -0.76 23.17 -9.06
N CYS A 212 -2.06 22.91 -8.92
CA CYS A 212 -3.06 23.87 -8.44
C CYS A 212 -3.81 23.39 -7.19
N CYS A 213 -3.08 22.96 -6.14
CA CYS A 213 -3.73 22.67 -4.85
C CYS A 213 -2.85 23.10 -3.70
#